data_b0546ebe59431601b399b55f4ab9f753
#
_entry.id   b0546ebe59431601b399b55f4ab9f753
#
_cell.length_a   1.000
_cell.length_b   1.000
_cell.length_c   1.000
_cell.angle_alpha   90.00
_cell.angle_beta   90.00
_cell.angle_gamma   90.00
#
_symmetry.space_group_name_H-M   'P 1'
#
loop_
_entity.id
_entity.type
_entity.pdbx_description
1 polymer ?
#
loop_
_entity_poly.entity_id
_entity_poly.type
_entity_poly.pdbx_seq_one_letter_code
_entity_poly.pdbx_strand_id
1 'polypeptide(L)'
;MVGFQEQTMKPYQQANYDHTFRAIHDNEIPWQEGSKSVLKLPDGVQVKIFAHDKAMGRIDMKVKFPPGYVEPEHAHKSWHSIVVLKGRMCVAGKDLRPGDYVFGWNELHGPYEYPDGCEVFVVFMGEGVAHEWNEEKHKAHQNIWKAETEEGRQGIEQHTAQRKADQKIR
;
A
#
# COMPACT_ATOMS: atom_id res chain seq x y z
N MET A 1 -3.72 32.41 30.38
CA MET A 1 -3.52 30.97 30.12
C MET A 1 -4.65 30.52 29.21
N VAL A 2 -4.37 30.36 27.93
CA VAL A 2 -5.34 29.84 26.95
C VAL A 2 -5.09 28.34 26.88
N GLY A 3 -6.06 27.55 27.41
CA GLY A 3 -5.97 26.11 27.43
C GLY A 3 -6.02 25.59 25.98
N PHE A 4 -4.94 24.99 25.52
CA PHE A 4 -4.95 24.14 24.34
C PHE A 4 -5.80 22.91 24.67
N GLN A 5 -7.03 22.87 24.15
CA GLN A 5 -7.74 21.60 24.09
C GLN A 5 -7.00 20.72 23.08
N GLU A 6 -6.37 19.66 23.55
CA GLU A 6 -5.93 18.55 22.74
C GLU A 6 -7.17 17.97 22.05
N GLN A 7 -7.43 18.42 20.83
CA GLN A 7 -8.35 17.70 19.96
C GLN A 7 -7.65 16.39 19.59
N THR A 8 -8.02 15.33 20.28
CA THR A 8 -7.68 13.96 19.86
C THR A 8 -8.35 13.69 18.54
N MET A 9 -7.68 14.06 17.45
CA MET A 9 -8.16 13.76 16.11
C MET A 9 -8.19 12.25 15.93
N LYS A 10 -9.37 11.72 15.60
CA LYS A 10 -9.49 10.29 15.27
C LYS A 10 -8.59 10.00 14.07
N PRO A 11 -7.68 9.02 14.14
CA PRO A 11 -6.67 8.78 13.08
C PRO A 11 -7.27 8.62 11.67
N TYR A 12 -8.54 8.31 11.60
CA TYR A 12 -9.28 8.02 10.38
C TYR A 12 -9.87 9.26 9.68
N GLN A 13 -10.07 10.35 10.40
CA GLN A 13 -10.69 11.57 9.85
C GLN A 13 -9.69 12.50 9.16
N GLN A 14 -8.40 12.27 9.34
CA GLN A 14 -7.34 13.09 8.73
C GLN A 14 -7.12 12.83 7.24
N ALA A 15 -7.61 11.72 6.72
CA ALA A 15 -7.39 11.31 5.34
C ALA A 15 -8.36 11.92 4.32
N ASN A 16 -9.23 12.84 4.71
CA ASN A 16 -10.04 13.59 3.75
C ASN A 16 -9.20 14.72 3.17
N TYR A 17 -8.72 14.51 1.96
CA TYR A 17 -7.99 15.50 1.19
C TYR A 17 -8.96 16.62 0.80
N ASP A 18 -8.74 17.79 1.35
CA ASP A 18 -9.51 19.00 1.02
C ASP A 18 -8.77 19.88 -0.01
N HIS A 19 -7.79 19.30 -0.73
CA HIS A 19 -6.91 19.95 -1.71
C HIS A 19 -6.14 21.16 -1.15
N THR A 20 -6.02 21.29 0.17
CA THR A 20 -5.24 22.36 0.77
C THR A 20 -3.78 21.93 0.96
N PHE A 21 -2.90 22.90 0.89
CA PHE A 21 -1.49 22.69 1.25
C PHE A 21 -1.38 22.29 2.72
N ARG A 22 -0.58 21.25 3.00
CA ARG A 22 -0.33 20.77 4.35
C ARG A 22 1.13 20.47 4.57
N ALA A 23 1.59 20.76 5.78
CA ALA A 23 2.85 20.27 6.33
C ALA A 23 2.51 19.50 7.61
N ILE A 24 2.97 18.26 7.71
CA ILE A 24 2.61 17.33 8.79
C ILE A 24 3.90 16.77 9.37
N HIS A 25 4.08 16.89 10.68
CA HIS A 25 5.16 16.19 11.37
C HIS A 25 4.81 14.70 11.52
N ASP A 26 5.81 13.84 11.39
CA ASP A 26 5.61 12.38 11.48
C ASP A 26 4.95 11.93 12.79
N ASN A 27 5.22 12.61 13.89
CA ASN A 27 4.66 12.32 15.21
C ASN A 27 3.21 12.76 15.40
N GLU A 28 2.66 13.56 14.49
CA GLU A 28 1.25 13.97 14.54
C GLU A 28 0.31 12.84 14.08
N ILE A 29 0.84 11.86 13.35
CA ILE A 29 0.07 10.71 12.88
C ILE A 29 0.52 9.46 13.64
N PRO A 30 -0.34 8.88 14.48
CA PRO A 30 -0.02 7.65 15.20
C PRO A 30 0.02 6.44 14.27
N TRP A 31 0.86 5.45 14.60
CA TRP A 31 0.79 4.15 13.99
C TRP A 31 -0.54 3.46 14.33
N GLN A 32 -1.15 2.81 13.36
CA GLN A 32 -2.35 2.00 13.53
C GLN A 32 -2.14 0.61 12.92
N GLU A 33 -2.87 -0.37 13.43
CA GLU A 33 -2.88 -1.71 12.85
C GLU A 33 -3.38 -1.69 11.41
N GLY A 34 -2.64 -2.31 10.50
CA GLY A 34 -2.96 -2.36 9.09
C GLY A 34 -4.29 -3.04 8.81
N SER A 35 -4.64 -4.07 9.58
CA SER A 35 -5.94 -4.77 9.48
C SER A 35 -7.14 -3.90 9.83
N LYS A 36 -6.94 -2.83 10.58
CA LYS A 36 -7.96 -1.83 10.93
C LYS A 36 -7.96 -0.63 9.99
N SER A 37 -6.97 -0.53 9.11
CA SER A 37 -6.87 0.55 8.13
C SER A 37 -7.84 0.37 6.97
N VAL A 38 -7.96 1.41 6.13
CA VAL A 38 -8.76 1.35 4.88
C VAL A 38 -8.25 0.28 3.90
N LEU A 39 -6.98 -0.08 3.99
CA LEU A 39 -6.34 -1.05 3.10
C LEU A 39 -6.48 -2.50 3.57
N LYS A 40 -6.94 -2.72 4.81
CA LYS A 40 -7.08 -4.06 5.40
C LYS A 40 -5.84 -4.92 5.21
N LEU A 41 -4.68 -4.36 5.56
CA LEU A 41 -3.41 -5.08 5.52
C LEU A 41 -3.39 -6.23 6.52
N PRO A 42 -2.51 -7.22 6.34
CA PRO A 42 -2.38 -8.33 7.27
C PRO A 42 -2.07 -7.89 8.71
N ASP A 43 -2.42 -8.74 9.68
CA ASP A 43 -2.11 -8.51 11.09
C ASP A 43 -0.59 -8.39 11.31
N GLY A 44 -0.21 -7.50 12.23
CA GLY A 44 1.18 -7.20 12.54
C GLY A 44 1.84 -6.17 11.64
N VAL A 45 1.22 -5.83 10.50
CA VAL A 45 1.64 -4.69 9.66
C VAL A 45 1.02 -3.41 10.22
N GLN A 46 1.82 -2.37 10.40
CA GLN A 46 1.36 -1.08 10.91
C GLN A 46 1.43 0.00 9.82
N VAL A 47 0.52 0.97 9.88
CA VAL A 47 0.47 2.06 8.90
C VAL A 47 0.28 3.42 9.56
N LYS A 48 0.79 4.47 8.89
CA LYS A 48 0.44 5.88 9.09
C LYS A 48 -0.04 6.43 7.76
N ILE A 49 -1.28 6.89 7.67
CA ILE A 49 -1.85 7.45 6.44
C ILE A 49 -1.74 8.97 6.51
N PHE A 50 -0.94 9.57 5.64
CA PHE A 50 -0.74 11.03 5.55
C PHE A 50 -1.79 11.69 4.66
N ALA A 51 -2.18 11.02 3.59
CA ALA A 51 -3.19 11.50 2.66
C ALA A 51 -4.01 10.35 2.09
N HIS A 52 -5.29 10.59 1.89
CA HIS A 52 -6.19 9.69 1.18
C HIS A 52 -7.14 10.52 0.34
N ASP A 53 -6.86 10.61 -0.96
CA ASP A 53 -7.66 11.33 -1.92
C ASP A 53 -8.50 10.34 -2.74
N LYS A 54 -9.78 10.27 -2.42
CA LYS A 54 -10.71 9.36 -3.10
C LYS A 54 -10.95 9.76 -4.55
N ALA A 55 -10.92 11.05 -4.87
CA ALA A 55 -11.17 11.54 -6.23
C ALA A 55 -10.01 11.22 -7.17
N MET A 56 -8.77 11.30 -6.67
CA MET A 56 -7.57 10.93 -7.41
C MET A 56 -7.21 9.44 -7.29
N GLY A 57 -7.87 8.69 -6.41
CA GLY A 57 -7.49 7.32 -6.11
C GLY A 57 -6.08 7.22 -5.53
N ARG A 58 -5.73 8.12 -4.60
CA ARG A 58 -4.37 8.23 -4.05
C ARG A 58 -4.34 8.01 -2.54
N ILE A 59 -3.38 7.23 -2.08
CA ILE A 59 -3.01 7.11 -0.66
C ILE A 59 -1.50 7.30 -0.52
N ASP A 60 -1.12 8.22 0.37
CA ASP A 60 0.27 8.42 0.80
C ASP A 60 0.39 7.91 2.23
N MET A 61 1.32 6.99 2.46
CA MET A 61 1.44 6.36 3.78
C MET A 61 2.85 5.90 4.11
N LYS A 62 3.11 5.69 5.38
CA LYS A 62 4.20 4.83 5.84
C LYS A 62 3.64 3.46 6.21
N VAL A 63 4.38 2.42 5.89
CA VAL A 63 4.09 1.06 6.28
C VAL A 63 5.28 0.49 7.04
N LYS A 64 4.98 -0.24 8.12
CA LYS A 64 5.98 -0.90 8.93
C LYS A 64 5.69 -2.39 8.94
N PHE A 65 6.61 -3.14 8.38
CA PHE A 65 6.57 -4.60 8.34
C PHE A 65 7.38 -5.20 9.49
N PRO A 66 6.86 -6.22 10.18
CA PRO A 66 7.60 -6.87 11.24
C PRO A 66 8.77 -7.71 10.68
N PRO A 67 9.80 -8.00 11.51
CA PRO A 67 10.89 -8.90 11.12
C PRO A 67 10.36 -10.28 10.67
N GLY A 68 10.92 -10.79 9.59
CA GLY A 68 10.55 -12.10 9.02
C GLY A 68 9.24 -12.11 8.24
N TYR A 69 8.58 -10.97 8.07
CA TYR A 69 7.37 -10.90 7.25
C TYR A 69 7.70 -11.16 5.78
N VAL A 70 6.83 -11.91 5.14
CA VAL A 70 6.89 -12.19 3.70
C VAL A 70 5.54 -11.84 3.08
N GLU A 71 5.55 -10.95 2.12
CA GLU A 71 4.39 -10.67 1.28
C GLU A 71 4.50 -11.52 0.01
N PRO A 72 3.55 -12.45 -0.23
CA PRO A 72 3.60 -13.31 -1.40
C PRO A 72 3.59 -12.55 -2.72
N GLU A 73 4.02 -13.21 -3.76
CA GLU A 73 3.91 -12.72 -5.12
C GLU A 73 2.45 -12.40 -5.46
N HIS A 74 2.19 -11.20 -6.00
CA HIS A 74 0.84 -10.70 -6.27
C HIS A 74 0.82 -9.68 -7.40
N ALA A 75 -0.38 -9.33 -7.86
CA ALA A 75 -0.60 -8.27 -8.84
C ALA A 75 -1.82 -7.43 -8.44
N HIS A 76 -1.83 -6.16 -8.82
CA HIS A 76 -2.97 -5.25 -8.62
C HIS A 76 -2.99 -4.16 -9.70
N LYS A 77 -4.16 -3.55 -9.93
CA LYS A 77 -4.34 -2.52 -10.96
C LYS A 77 -3.76 -1.16 -10.61
N SER A 78 -3.71 -0.82 -9.32
CA SER A 78 -3.06 0.40 -8.87
C SER A 78 -1.55 0.32 -9.09
N TRP A 79 -0.91 1.46 -9.31
CA TRP A 79 0.52 1.53 -9.25
C TRP A 79 0.98 2.02 -7.87
N HIS A 80 2.20 1.70 -7.52
CA HIS A 80 2.81 2.17 -6.28
C HIS A 80 4.26 2.56 -6.48
N SER A 81 4.67 3.55 -5.69
CA SER A 81 6.06 3.94 -5.50
C SER A 81 6.42 3.69 -4.05
N ILE A 82 7.52 3.00 -3.80
CA ILE A 82 7.99 2.65 -2.46
C ILE A 82 9.41 3.18 -2.29
N VAL A 83 9.65 3.89 -1.18
CA VAL A 83 11.00 4.26 -0.72
C VAL A 83 11.26 3.58 0.61
N VAL A 84 12.37 2.86 0.72
CA VAL A 84 12.82 2.28 1.99
C VAL A 84 13.30 3.39 2.92
N LEU A 85 12.75 3.45 4.14
CA LEU A 85 13.12 4.44 5.15
C LEU A 85 14.03 3.84 6.23
N LYS A 86 13.73 2.59 6.65
CA LYS A 86 14.50 1.85 7.64
C LYS A 86 14.44 0.36 7.37
N GLY A 87 15.44 -0.36 7.86
CA GLY A 87 15.48 -1.81 7.78
C GLY A 87 15.87 -2.32 6.41
N ARG A 88 15.25 -3.43 5.99
CA ARG A 88 15.67 -4.19 4.82
C ARG A 88 14.46 -4.76 4.08
N MET A 89 14.48 -4.64 2.76
CA MET A 89 13.49 -5.23 1.86
C MET A 89 14.20 -6.01 0.76
N CYS A 90 13.87 -7.29 0.59
CA CYS A 90 14.35 -8.10 -0.52
C CYS A 90 13.22 -8.28 -1.53
N VAL A 91 13.44 -7.89 -2.79
CA VAL A 91 12.48 -8.04 -3.88
C VAL A 91 13.21 -8.05 -5.23
N ALA A 92 12.69 -8.81 -6.18
CA ALA A 92 13.26 -8.92 -7.54
C ALA A 92 14.77 -9.23 -7.56
N GLY A 93 15.24 -10.06 -6.62
CA GLY A 93 16.65 -10.44 -6.48
C GLY A 93 17.55 -9.32 -5.94
N LYS A 94 17.01 -8.23 -5.43
CA LYS A 94 17.73 -7.10 -4.83
C LYS A 94 17.52 -7.03 -3.33
N ASP A 95 18.58 -6.62 -2.63
CA ASP A 95 18.58 -6.30 -1.20
C ASP A 95 18.57 -4.79 -1.05
N LEU A 96 17.40 -4.23 -0.75
CA LEU A 96 17.14 -2.81 -0.70
C LEU A 96 17.29 -2.25 0.72
N ARG A 97 17.87 -1.06 0.81
CA ARG A 97 18.24 -0.34 2.03
C ARG A 97 17.62 1.05 2.05
N PRO A 98 17.72 1.79 3.17
CA PRO A 98 17.21 3.16 3.25
C PRO A 98 17.71 4.04 2.09
N GLY A 99 16.74 4.67 1.40
CA GLY A 99 16.96 5.47 0.20
C GLY A 99 16.70 4.74 -1.11
N ASP A 100 16.65 3.40 -1.10
CA ASP A 100 16.34 2.62 -2.29
C ASP A 100 14.86 2.68 -2.65
N TYR A 101 14.57 2.40 -3.93
CA TYR A 101 13.28 2.63 -4.54
C TYR A 101 12.74 1.42 -5.28
N VAL A 102 11.42 1.21 -5.18
CA VAL A 102 10.65 0.23 -5.96
C VAL A 102 9.50 0.93 -6.65
N PHE A 103 9.26 0.59 -7.89
CA PHE A 103 8.05 0.94 -8.62
C PHE A 103 7.33 -0.33 -9.09
N GLY A 104 6.03 -0.41 -8.86
CA GLY A 104 5.18 -1.49 -9.34
C GLY A 104 3.89 -0.94 -9.94
N TRP A 105 3.47 -1.52 -11.06
CA TRP A 105 2.24 -1.17 -11.74
C TRP A 105 1.69 -2.33 -12.54
N ASN A 106 0.49 -2.77 -12.19
CA ASN A 106 -0.31 -3.68 -13.02
C ASN A 106 0.46 -4.92 -13.52
N GLU A 107 1.44 -5.37 -12.77
CA GLU A 107 2.29 -6.52 -13.04
C GLU A 107 2.32 -7.45 -11.84
N LEU A 108 2.63 -8.71 -12.10
CA LEU A 108 3.03 -9.64 -11.07
C LEU A 108 4.35 -9.15 -10.46
N HIS A 109 4.39 -9.01 -9.14
CA HIS A 109 5.56 -8.57 -8.39
C HIS A 109 5.62 -9.23 -7.02
N GLY A 110 6.80 -9.17 -6.40
CA GLY A 110 7.13 -9.92 -5.19
C GLY A 110 7.86 -11.24 -5.50
N PRO A 111 7.99 -12.17 -4.53
CA PRO A 111 7.66 -11.90 -3.14
C PRO A 111 8.46 -10.74 -2.57
N TYR A 112 7.90 -10.05 -1.58
CA TYR A 112 8.65 -9.08 -0.78
C TYR A 112 9.01 -9.73 0.55
N GLU A 113 10.27 -9.72 0.90
CA GLU A 113 10.75 -10.26 2.16
C GLU A 113 11.33 -9.16 3.02
N TYR A 114 11.05 -9.20 4.32
CA TYR A 114 11.48 -8.20 5.29
C TYR A 114 12.24 -8.88 6.44
N PRO A 115 13.47 -9.38 6.19
CA PRO A 115 14.19 -10.25 7.15
C PRO A 115 14.37 -9.62 8.52
N ASP A 116 14.71 -8.34 8.57
CA ASP A 116 14.98 -7.58 9.79
C ASP A 116 13.85 -6.61 10.14
N GLY A 117 12.71 -6.73 9.44
CA GLY A 117 11.67 -5.71 9.43
C GLY A 117 12.03 -4.53 8.54
N CYS A 118 11.03 -3.74 8.18
CA CYS A 118 11.22 -2.61 7.28
C CYS A 118 10.20 -1.51 7.54
N GLU A 119 10.62 -0.26 7.40
CA GLU A 119 9.73 0.89 7.34
C GLU A 119 9.87 1.53 5.96
N VAL A 120 8.78 1.71 5.26
CA VAL A 120 8.74 2.28 3.92
C VAL A 120 7.79 3.46 3.83
N PHE A 121 8.05 4.38 2.91
CA PHE A 121 7.05 5.34 2.45
C PHE A 121 6.48 4.85 1.13
N VAL A 122 5.15 4.82 1.03
CA VAL A 122 4.43 4.29 -0.13
C VAL A 122 3.43 5.33 -0.62
N VAL A 123 3.41 5.52 -1.92
CA VAL A 123 2.32 6.20 -2.63
C VAL A 123 1.62 5.15 -3.49
N PHE A 124 0.36 4.88 -3.18
CA PHE A 124 -0.53 4.15 -4.09
C PHE A 124 -1.37 5.12 -4.90
N MET A 125 -1.58 4.83 -6.18
CA MET A 125 -2.47 5.60 -7.04
C MET A 125 -3.16 4.70 -8.06
N GLY A 126 -4.43 4.96 -8.30
CA GLY A 126 -5.21 4.31 -9.36
C GLY A 126 -6.45 3.60 -8.86
N GLU A 127 -7.00 2.78 -9.75
CA GLU A 127 -8.25 2.07 -9.52
C GLU A 127 -8.15 1.11 -8.32
N GLY A 128 -9.13 1.15 -7.43
CA GLY A 128 -9.20 0.31 -6.24
C GLY A 128 -8.68 0.96 -4.95
N VAL A 129 -7.94 2.07 -5.03
CA VAL A 129 -7.36 2.75 -3.86
C VAL A 129 -8.35 3.71 -3.19
N ALA A 130 -9.34 4.22 -3.94
CA ALA A 130 -10.18 5.35 -3.54
C ALA A 130 -11.57 4.98 -3.02
N HIS A 131 -11.97 3.73 -3.05
CA HIS A 131 -13.34 3.36 -2.73
C HIS A 131 -13.55 3.16 -1.23
N GLU A 132 -14.76 3.54 -0.76
CA GLU A 132 -15.18 3.18 0.59
C GLU A 132 -15.07 1.67 0.77
N TRP A 133 -14.49 1.28 1.91
CA TRP A 133 -14.42 -0.11 2.29
C TRP A 133 -15.83 -0.72 2.34
N ASN A 134 -16.06 -1.70 1.48
CA ASN A 134 -17.23 -2.53 1.48
C ASN A 134 -16.76 -3.97 1.27
N GLU A 135 -17.17 -4.89 2.13
CA GLU A 135 -16.65 -6.26 2.16
C GLU A 135 -16.89 -7.02 0.84
N GLU A 136 -18.02 -6.79 0.17
CA GLU A 136 -18.29 -7.36 -1.15
C GLU A 136 -17.42 -6.73 -2.25
N LYS A 137 -17.26 -5.40 -2.22
CA LYS A 137 -16.36 -4.70 -3.15
C LYS A 137 -14.91 -5.00 -2.87
N HIS A 138 -14.53 -5.24 -1.62
CA HIS A 138 -13.17 -5.65 -1.29
C HIS A 138 -12.83 -7.03 -1.86
N LYS A 139 -13.73 -7.99 -1.79
CA LYS A 139 -13.55 -9.29 -2.46
C LYS A 139 -13.46 -9.14 -3.98
N ALA A 140 -14.22 -8.21 -4.57
CA ALA A 140 -14.19 -7.93 -6.00
C ALA A 140 -12.99 -7.05 -6.44
N HIS A 141 -12.47 -6.21 -5.54
CA HIS A 141 -11.35 -5.30 -5.80
C HIS A 141 -10.00 -5.77 -5.23
N GLN A 142 -9.98 -6.85 -4.47
CA GLN A 142 -8.76 -7.62 -4.25
C GLN A 142 -8.35 -8.31 -5.55
N ASN A 143 -8.03 -7.52 -6.57
CA ASN A 143 -7.28 -8.00 -7.72
C ASN A 143 -5.81 -8.29 -7.30
N ILE A 144 -5.65 -8.83 -6.10
CA ILE A 144 -4.41 -9.38 -5.60
C ILE A 144 -4.51 -10.87 -5.83
N TRP A 145 -3.96 -11.32 -6.95
CA TRP A 145 -3.91 -12.73 -7.27
C TRP A 145 -2.69 -13.34 -6.58
N LYS A 146 -2.93 -14.14 -5.55
CA LYS A 146 -1.87 -14.84 -4.83
C LYS A 146 -1.47 -16.09 -5.61
N ALA A 147 -0.21 -16.17 -6.00
CA ALA A 147 0.32 -17.27 -6.80
C ALA A 147 0.22 -18.65 -6.12
N GLU A 148 0.11 -18.67 -4.80
CA GLU A 148 -0.06 -19.88 -4.00
C GLU A 148 -1.44 -20.54 -4.11
N THR A 149 -2.45 -19.83 -4.63
CA THR A 149 -3.80 -20.37 -4.86
C THR A 149 -4.03 -20.65 -6.34
N GLU A 150 -4.87 -21.65 -6.66
CA GLU A 150 -5.22 -21.97 -8.04
C GLU A 150 -5.93 -20.79 -8.73
N GLU A 151 -6.88 -20.17 -8.03
CA GLU A 151 -7.60 -18.99 -8.51
C GLU A 151 -6.64 -17.83 -8.77
N GLY A 152 -5.67 -17.62 -7.87
CA GLY A 152 -4.64 -16.60 -8.02
C GLY A 152 -3.76 -16.86 -9.24
N ARG A 153 -3.32 -18.08 -9.49
CA ARG A 153 -2.53 -18.44 -10.69
C ARG A 153 -3.32 -18.17 -11.97
N GLN A 154 -4.57 -18.58 -12.04
CA GLN A 154 -5.44 -18.32 -13.19
C GLN A 154 -5.65 -16.82 -13.43
N GLY A 155 -5.86 -16.04 -12.37
CA GLY A 155 -5.97 -14.58 -12.44
C GLY A 155 -4.70 -13.92 -12.99
N ILE A 156 -3.53 -14.37 -12.53
CA ILE A 156 -2.21 -13.90 -12.99
C ILE A 156 -2.01 -14.20 -14.48
N GLU A 157 -2.34 -15.41 -14.92
CA GLU A 157 -2.22 -15.81 -16.32
C GLU A 157 -3.11 -14.96 -17.23
N GLN A 158 -4.38 -14.79 -16.87
CA GLN A 158 -5.34 -13.98 -17.62
C GLN A 158 -4.88 -12.52 -17.72
N HIS A 159 -4.43 -11.95 -16.58
CA HIS A 159 -3.94 -10.59 -16.54
C HIS A 159 -2.69 -10.39 -17.40
N THR A 160 -1.75 -11.33 -17.33
CA THR A 160 -0.53 -11.32 -18.15
C THR A 160 -0.84 -11.43 -19.63
N ALA A 161 -1.79 -12.27 -20.02
CA ALA A 161 -2.22 -12.43 -21.40
C ALA A 161 -2.89 -11.15 -21.94
N GLN A 162 -3.77 -10.54 -21.16
CA GLN A 162 -4.43 -9.28 -21.53
C GLN A 162 -3.41 -8.16 -21.75
N ARG A 163 -2.46 -8.02 -20.83
CA ARG A 163 -1.41 -7.00 -20.93
C ARG A 163 -0.54 -7.16 -22.17
N LYS A 164 -0.17 -8.40 -22.54
CA LYS A 164 0.58 -8.67 -23.78
C LYS A 164 -0.24 -8.33 -25.04
N ALA A 165 -1.55 -8.53 -24.99
CA ALA A 165 -2.44 -8.12 -26.09
C ALA A 165 -2.50 -6.60 -26.24
N ASP A 166 -2.66 -5.87 -25.12
CA ASP A 166 -2.73 -4.41 -25.11
C ASP A 166 -1.43 -3.74 -25.58
N GLN A 167 -0.27 -4.36 -25.31
CA GLN A 167 1.03 -3.86 -25.80
C GLN A 167 1.24 -4.03 -27.31
N LYS A 168 0.53 -4.96 -27.95
CA LYS A 168 0.63 -5.17 -29.41
C LYS A 168 -0.22 -4.18 -30.21
N ILE A 169 -1.13 -3.46 -29.56
CA ILE A 169 -2.05 -2.49 -30.18
C ILE A 169 -1.48 -1.06 -30.16
N ARG A 170 -0.39 -0.83 -29.44
CA ARG A 170 0.35 0.44 -29.39
C ARG A 170 1.57 0.40 -30.28
#